data_54d4a7d0e9778f19458f402546b3b20c
#
_entry.id   54d4a7d0e9778f19458f402546b3b20c
#
_cell.length_a   1.000
_cell.length_b   1.000
_cell.length_c   1.000
_cell.angle_alpha   90.00
_cell.angle_beta   90.00
_cell.angle_gamma   90.00
#
_symmetry.space_group_name_H-M   'P 1'
#
loop_
_entity.id
_entity.type
_entity.pdbx_description
1 polymer ?
#
loop_
_entity_poly.entity_id
_entity_poly.type
_entity_poly.pdbx_seq_one_letter_code
_entity_poly.pdbx_strand_id
1 'polypeptide(L)'
;MKAIQITTVGGPEVLQVSELADPTPGTGEVLIRVHASGVNFIDVYYREGKYKSPLPFIPGAEGSGVIEGLGDGAVSYTHLTLPTKRIV
;
A
#
# COMPACT_ATOMS: atom_id res chain seq x y z
N MET A 1 -0.04 -12.78 -1.19
CA MET A 1 0.17 -11.78 -2.26
C MET A 1 1.61 -11.33 -2.32
N LYS A 2 2.04 -10.92 -3.49
CA LYS A 2 3.37 -10.34 -3.64
C LYS A 2 3.31 -8.83 -3.44
N ALA A 3 4.28 -8.29 -2.72
CA ALA A 3 4.37 -6.86 -2.48
C ALA A 3 5.83 -6.44 -2.42
N ILE A 4 6.07 -5.16 -2.70
CA ILE A 4 7.38 -4.56 -2.44
C ILE A 4 7.40 -4.16 -0.97
N GLN A 5 8.36 -4.69 -0.23
CA GLN A 5 8.47 -4.43 1.20
C GLN A 5 9.84 -3.89 1.54
N ILE A 6 9.87 -2.91 2.43
CA ILE A 6 11.11 -2.31 2.93
C ILE A 6 11.29 -2.71 4.38
N THR A 7 12.38 -3.39 4.68
CA THR A 7 12.71 -3.82 6.05
C THR A 7 13.79 -2.96 6.68
N THR A 8 14.59 -2.29 5.87
CA THR A 8 15.57 -1.29 6.32
C THR A 8 15.53 -0.11 5.38
N VAL A 9 15.87 1.08 5.86
CA VAL A 9 15.98 2.25 4.99
C VAL A 9 17.28 2.20 4.20
N GLY A 10 17.28 2.84 3.04
CA GLY A 10 18.47 2.90 2.19
C GLY A 10 18.17 3.28 0.76
N GLY A 11 19.04 2.87 -0.15
CA GLY A 11 18.89 3.09 -1.59
C GLY A 11 17.90 2.13 -2.25
N PRO A 12 17.88 2.10 -3.60
CA PRO A 12 16.92 1.25 -4.33
C PRO A 12 17.02 -0.24 -4.01
N GLU A 13 18.14 -0.70 -3.52
CA GLU A 13 18.37 -2.11 -3.19
C GLU A 13 17.49 -2.61 -2.03
N VAL A 14 16.94 -1.70 -1.22
CA VAL A 14 16.06 -2.09 -0.11
C VAL A 14 14.64 -2.41 -0.57
N LEU A 15 14.31 -2.11 -1.82
CA LEU A 15 13.02 -2.46 -2.41
C LEU A 15 13.05 -3.93 -2.81
N GLN A 16 12.36 -4.77 -2.05
CA GLN A 16 12.38 -6.21 -2.25
C GLN A 16 10.98 -6.76 -2.40
N VAL A 17 10.82 -7.72 -3.33
CA VAL A 17 9.56 -8.44 -3.47
C VAL A 17 9.44 -9.45 -2.36
N SER A 18 8.34 -9.39 -1.62
CA SER A 18 8.05 -10.31 -0.53
C SER A 18 6.70 -10.97 -0.74
N GLU A 19 6.58 -12.22 -0.30
CA GLU A 19 5.31 -12.93 -0.27
C GLU A 19 4.66 -12.69 1.08
N LEU A 20 3.49 -12.05 1.07
CA LEU A 20 2.76 -11.70 2.28
C LEU A 20 1.39 -12.36 2.27
N ALA A 21 0.80 -12.54 3.45
CA ALA A 21 -0.58 -12.98 3.56
C ALA A 21 -1.51 -11.95 2.92
N ASP A 22 -2.60 -12.43 2.30
CA ASP A 22 -3.60 -11.53 1.77
C ASP A 22 -4.24 -10.76 2.91
N PRO A 23 -4.36 -9.43 2.79
CA PRO A 23 -4.93 -8.63 3.85
C PRO A 23 -6.43 -8.81 3.95
N THR A 24 -6.97 -8.54 5.14
CA THR A 24 -8.40 -8.54 5.42
C THR A 24 -8.82 -7.13 5.78
N PRO A 25 -9.91 -6.59 5.17
CA PRO A 25 -10.34 -5.24 5.49
C PRO A 25 -10.87 -5.16 6.92
N GLY A 26 -10.39 -4.18 7.67
CA GLY A 26 -10.89 -3.86 9.00
C GLY A 26 -12.11 -2.95 8.95
N THR A 27 -12.57 -2.50 10.11
CA THR A 27 -13.71 -1.59 10.22
C THR A 27 -13.43 -0.30 9.44
N GLY A 28 -14.36 0.08 8.57
CA GLY A 28 -14.23 1.29 7.74
C GLY A 28 -13.22 1.17 6.60
N GLU A 29 -12.68 -0.03 6.36
CA GLU A 29 -11.69 -0.27 5.32
C GLU A 29 -12.28 -1.05 4.15
N VAL A 30 -11.65 -0.91 2.99
CA VAL A 30 -11.99 -1.70 1.81
C VAL A 30 -10.74 -2.45 1.36
N LEU A 31 -10.97 -3.62 0.79
CA LEU A 31 -9.94 -4.40 0.11
C LEU A 31 -10.00 -4.09 -1.38
N ILE A 32 -8.89 -3.64 -1.94
CA ILE A 32 -8.82 -3.24 -3.34
C ILE A 32 -7.89 -4.18 -4.10
N ARG A 33 -8.37 -4.71 -5.22
CA ARG A 33 -7.49 -5.33 -6.20
C ARG A 33 -6.85 -4.22 -7.01
N VAL A 34 -5.57 -3.95 -6.78
CA VAL A 34 -4.86 -2.83 -7.39
C VAL A 34 -4.59 -3.12 -8.86
N HIS A 35 -4.99 -2.19 -9.73
CA HIS A 35 -4.66 -2.23 -11.16
C HIS A 35 -3.49 -1.33 -11.50
N ALA A 36 -3.37 -0.20 -10.79
CA ALA A 36 -2.31 0.75 -11.02
C ALA A 36 -1.94 1.43 -9.71
N SER A 37 -0.67 1.75 -9.56
CA SER A 37 -0.15 2.44 -8.39
C SER A 37 0.79 3.54 -8.86
N GLY A 38 0.67 4.73 -8.28
CA GLY A 38 1.56 5.84 -8.59
C GLY A 38 2.85 5.78 -7.82
N VAL A 39 3.90 6.29 -8.43
CA VAL A 39 5.19 6.48 -7.77
C VAL A 39 5.43 7.97 -7.63
N ASN A 40 5.67 8.43 -6.42
CA ASN A 40 5.86 9.85 -6.13
C ASN A 40 7.21 10.06 -5.45
N PHE A 41 7.72 11.27 -5.54
CA PHE A 41 9.03 11.59 -5.00
C PHE A 41 9.11 11.39 -3.49
N ILE A 42 7.99 11.57 -2.79
CA ILE A 42 7.92 11.35 -1.34
C ILE A 42 8.22 9.88 -0.96
N ASP A 43 7.95 8.94 -1.86
CA ASP A 43 8.25 7.52 -1.63
C ASP A 43 9.75 7.29 -1.45
N VAL A 44 10.56 8.08 -2.16
CA VAL A 44 12.02 8.05 -2.02
C VAL A 44 12.43 8.51 -0.62
N TYR A 45 11.79 9.54 -0.11
CA TYR A 45 12.09 10.06 1.23
C TYR A 45 11.78 9.05 2.33
N TYR A 46 10.68 8.33 2.21
CA TYR A 46 10.35 7.25 3.15
C TYR A 46 11.35 6.10 3.03
N ARG A 47 11.73 5.72 1.81
CA ARG A 47 12.72 4.67 1.59
C ARG A 47 14.07 5.02 2.20
N GLU A 48 14.49 6.27 2.06
CA GLU A 48 15.79 6.73 2.58
C GLU A 48 15.76 7.03 4.08
N GLY A 49 14.58 7.09 4.69
CA GLY A 49 14.44 7.36 6.11
C GLY A 49 14.36 8.85 6.47
N LYS A 50 14.23 9.75 5.49
CA LYS A 50 14.03 11.18 5.74
C LYS A 50 12.71 11.44 6.44
N TYR A 51 11.67 10.71 6.06
CA TYR A 51 10.42 10.64 6.78
C TYR A 51 10.31 9.28 7.45
N LYS A 52 10.03 9.27 8.74
CA LYS A 52 9.99 8.03 9.49
C LYS A 52 8.70 7.27 9.25
N SER A 53 8.83 5.97 9.07
CA SER A 53 7.71 5.04 9.02
C SER A 53 8.09 3.77 9.77
N PRO A 54 7.15 3.13 10.47
CA PRO A 54 7.45 1.85 11.13
C PRO A 54 7.91 0.82 10.10
N LEU A 55 8.98 0.10 10.40
CA LEU A 55 9.51 -0.98 9.57
C LEU A 55 9.00 -2.33 10.09
N PRO A 56 8.73 -3.30 9.20
CA PRO A 56 8.74 -3.17 7.73
C PRO A 56 7.52 -2.43 7.23
N PHE A 57 7.62 -1.83 6.04
CA PHE A 57 6.47 -1.17 5.42
C PHE A 57 6.44 -1.40 3.91
N ILE A 58 5.25 -1.21 3.33
CA ILE A 58 5.03 -1.26 1.88
C ILE A 58 4.95 0.17 1.39
N PRO A 59 5.87 0.62 0.50
CA PRO A 59 5.88 1.99 0.04
C PRO A 59 4.70 2.29 -0.89
N GLY A 60 4.43 3.57 -1.07
CA GLY A 60 3.37 4.05 -1.94
C GLY A 60 2.26 4.73 -1.16
N ALA A 61 1.62 5.70 -1.80
CA ALA A 61 0.59 6.51 -1.16
C ALA A 61 -0.69 6.59 -1.99
N GLU A 62 -0.72 5.99 -3.18
CA GLU A 62 -1.90 6.05 -4.05
C GLU A 62 -2.02 4.81 -4.90
N GLY A 63 -3.21 4.55 -5.36
CA GLY A 63 -3.48 3.47 -6.28
C GLY A 63 -4.91 3.50 -6.76
N SER A 64 -5.19 2.73 -7.78
CA SER A 64 -6.54 2.55 -8.29
C SER A 64 -6.81 1.08 -8.57
N GLY A 65 -8.06 0.69 -8.48
CA GLY A 65 -8.44 -0.69 -8.71
C GLY A 65 -9.90 -0.93 -8.46
N VAL A 66 -10.24 -2.18 -8.23
CA VAL A 66 -11.61 -2.64 -8.00
C VAL A 66 -11.74 -3.12 -6.55
N ILE A 67 -12.82 -2.74 -5.92
CA ILE A 67 -13.13 -3.19 -4.56
C ILE A 67 -13.47 -4.68 -4.60
N GLU A 68 -12.74 -5.48 -3.84
CA GLU A 68 -12.97 -6.92 -3.70
C GLU A 68 -13.67 -7.27 -2.40
N GLY A 69 -13.51 -6.46 -1.36
CA GLY A 69 -14.08 -6.76 -0.05
C GLY A 69 -14.34 -5.50 0.73
N LEU A 70 -15.29 -5.57 1.63
CA LEU A 70 -15.68 -4.45 2.49
C LEU A 70 -15.53 -4.86 3.95
N GLY A 71 -14.92 -3.99 4.75
CA GLY A 71 -15.01 -4.09 6.19
C GLY A 71 -16.32 -3.45 6.69
N ASP A 72 -16.59 -3.61 7.97
CA ASP A 72 -17.79 -3.05 8.57
C ASP A 72 -17.80 -1.51 8.44
N GLY A 73 -18.92 -0.97 8.00
CA GLY A 73 -19.11 0.47 7.86
C GLY A 73 -18.45 1.10 6.64
N ALA A 74 -17.89 0.30 5.75
CA ALA A 74 -17.28 0.81 4.52
C ALA A 74 -18.33 1.13 3.46
N VAL A 75 -18.05 2.16 2.63
CA VAL A 75 -18.92 2.55 1.52
C VAL A 75 -18.47 1.81 0.26
N SER A 76 -19.43 1.29 -0.50
CA SER A 76 -19.16 0.50 -1.70
C SER A 76 -19.20 1.35 -2.96
N TYR A 77 -18.09 1.34 -3.72
CA TYR A 77 -18.00 1.88 -5.08
C TYR A 77 -17.38 0.82 -5.99
N THR A 78 -17.78 0.79 -7.27
CA THR A 78 -17.24 -0.18 -8.22
C THR A 78 -15.75 0.04 -8.45
N HIS A 79 -15.35 1.29 -8.63
CA HIS A 79 -13.95 1.68 -8.78
C HIS A 79 -13.63 2.78 -7.77
N LEU A 80 -12.39 2.74 -7.30
CA LEU A 80 -11.94 3.67 -6.31
C LEU A 80 -10.50 4.10 -6.61
N THR A 81 -10.26 5.42 -6.58
CA THR A 81 -8.92 5.99 -6.61
C THR A 81 -8.70 6.72 -5.30
N LEU A 82 -7.66 6.34 -4.58
CA LEU A 82 -7.40 6.84 -3.24
C LEU A 82 -5.97 7.31 -3.08
N PRO A 83 -5.74 8.52 -2.56
CA PRO A 83 -4.48 8.84 -1.89
C PRO A 83 -4.52 8.21 -0.50
N THR A 84 -4.13 6.93 -0.39
CA THR A 84 -4.32 6.19 0.84
C THR A 84 -3.11 5.33 1.18
N LYS A 85 -3.00 4.99 2.46
CA LYS A 85 -1.97 4.10 2.98
C LYS A 85 -2.40 2.63 3.00
N ARG A 86 -3.61 2.32 2.59
CA ARG A 86 -4.21 0.98 2.76
C ARG A 86 -4.59 0.33 1.44
N ILE A 87 -3.74 0.51 0.45
CA ILE A 87 -3.85 -0.16 -0.83
C ILE A 87 -3.15 -1.51 -0.72
N VAL A 88 -3.83 -2.51 -1.17
CA VAL A 88 -3.34 -3.88 -1.11
C VAL A 88 -3.52 -4.60 -2.44
#